data_6a7489e5eb18f62d2184d165d80fc8c2
#
_entry.id   6a7489e5eb18f62d2184d165d80fc8c2
#
_cell.length_a   1.000
_cell.length_b   1.000
_cell.length_c   1.000
_cell.angle_alpha   90.00
_cell.angle_beta   90.00
_cell.angle_gamma   90.00
#
_symmetry.space_group_name_H-M   'P 1'
#
loop_
_entity.id
_entity.type
_entity.pdbx_description
1 polymer ?
#
loop_
_entity_poly.entity_id
_entity_poly.type
_entity_poly.pdbx_seq_one_letter_code
_entity_poly.pdbx_strand_id
1 'polypeptide(L)'
;MVDVLTEITIKCPISKVSEYATNPDHAPEWYVNIHSVEWKTPKPLTLGSQIAFKANFLGRELAYVYEIVEFIPEKKFVMKTANGPFPMETTYTWQAIDENHTRMTLRNKGNPKGFNKIVSLFMSSMMRRANMKDLKKIKAILEQ
;
A
#
# COMPACT_ATOMS: atom_id res chain seq x y z
N MET A 1 5.30 1.76 18.13
CA MET A 1 4.40 1.53 16.99
C MET A 1 4.75 2.47 15.85
N VAL A 2 4.78 1.96 14.63
CA VAL A 2 4.96 2.77 13.42
C VAL A 2 3.58 3.04 12.83
N ASP A 3 3.28 4.30 12.56
CA ASP A 3 2.00 4.71 11.95
C ASP A 3 2.29 5.91 11.07
N VAL A 4 2.27 5.68 9.75
CA VAL A 4 2.63 6.67 8.74
C VAL A 4 1.46 6.90 7.80
N LEU A 5 1.00 8.14 7.72
CA LEU A 5 -0.04 8.56 6.78
C LEU A 5 0.55 9.51 5.76
N THR A 6 0.36 9.19 4.48
CA THR A 6 0.77 10.04 3.37
C THR A 6 -0.40 10.25 2.43
N GLU A 7 -0.39 11.35 1.68
CA GLU A 7 -1.45 11.64 0.72
C GLU A 7 -0.93 12.35 -0.50
N ILE A 8 -1.68 12.24 -1.60
CA ILE A 8 -1.37 12.90 -2.85
C ILE A 8 -2.68 13.17 -3.62
N THR A 9 -2.65 14.22 -4.44
CA THR A 9 -3.74 14.50 -5.37
C THR A 9 -3.33 14.01 -6.76
N ILE A 10 -4.18 13.21 -7.39
CA ILE A 10 -3.94 12.62 -8.69
C ILE A 10 -4.97 13.18 -9.68
N LYS A 11 -4.49 13.68 -10.81
CA LYS A 11 -5.36 14.20 -11.90
C LYS A 11 -5.89 13.00 -12.70
N CYS A 12 -6.86 12.32 -12.11
CA CYS A 12 -7.46 11.11 -12.68
C CYS A 12 -8.77 10.84 -11.93
N PRO A 13 -9.82 10.36 -12.63
CA PRO A 13 -11.09 10.02 -11.96
C PRO A 13 -10.93 8.95 -10.91
N ILE A 14 -11.72 9.04 -9.84
CA ILE A 14 -11.63 8.16 -8.69
C ILE A 14 -11.81 6.68 -9.06
N SER A 15 -12.67 6.37 -10.02
CA SER A 15 -12.89 4.99 -10.46
C SER A 15 -11.60 4.37 -11.01
N LYS A 16 -10.86 5.14 -11.82
CA LYS A 16 -9.60 4.66 -12.39
C LYS A 16 -8.50 4.53 -11.34
N VAL A 17 -8.41 5.51 -10.44
CA VAL A 17 -7.39 5.49 -9.38
C VAL A 17 -7.60 4.29 -8.47
N SER A 18 -8.80 4.10 -7.95
CA SER A 18 -9.08 3.01 -7.02
C SER A 18 -8.95 1.64 -7.69
N GLU A 19 -9.42 1.50 -8.91
CA GLU A 19 -9.32 0.24 -9.65
C GLU A 19 -7.86 -0.15 -9.90
N TYR A 20 -7.04 0.81 -10.29
CA TYR A 20 -5.61 0.56 -10.51
C TYR A 20 -4.89 0.20 -9.21
N ALA A 21 -5.14 1.00 -8.15
CA ALA A 21 -4.42 0.84 -6.88
C ALA A 21 -4.79 -0.46 -6.15
N THR A 22 -6.02 -0.94 -6.29
CA THR A 22 -6.46 -2.15 -5.59
C THR A 22 -6.11 -3.44 -6.34
N ASN A 23 -5.64 -3.36 -7.58
CA ASN A 23 -5.24 -4.54 -8.33
C ASN A 23 -3.82 -4.96 -7.92
N PRO A 24 -3.66 -6.11 -7.22
CA PRO A 24 -2.33 -6.53 -6.76
C PRO A 24 -1.32 -6.72 -7.88
N ASP A 25 -1.79 -7.07 -9.09
CA ASP A 25 -0.91 -7.27 -10.23
C ASP A 25 -0.20 -5.99 -10.65
N HIS A 26 -0.73 -4.82 -10.29
CA HIS A 26 -0.10 -3.54 -10.56
C HIS A 26 0.90 -3.13 -9.47
N ALA A 27 0.93 -3.80 -8.33
CA ALA A 27 1.78 -3.38 -7.22
C ALA A 27 3.26 -3.20 -7.62
N PRO A 28 3.87 -4.11 -8.39
CA PRO A 28 5.25 -3.91 -8.81
C PRO A 28 5.46 -2.69 -9.71
N GLU A 29 4.38 -2.15 -10.29
CA GLU A 29 4.46 -1.00 -11.19
C GLU A 29 4.58 0.32 -10.43
N TRP A 30 3.91 0.43 -9.26
CA TRP A 30 3.90 1.70 -8.53
C TRP A 30 4.56 1.64 -7.15
N TYR A 31 4.65 0.49 -6.52
CA TYR A 31 5.47 0.35 -5.31
C TYR A 31 6.93 0.23 -5.72
N VAL A 32 7.74 1.19 -5.32
CA VAL A 32 9.16 1.24 -5.71
C VAL A 32 9.91 -0.01 -5.22
N ASN A 33 9.54 -0.50 -4.04
CA ASN A 33 10.26 -1.59 -3.39
C ASN A 33 9.66 -2.98 -3.62
N ILE A 34 8.42 -3.09 -4.09
CA ILE A 34 7.80 -4.39 -4.38
C ILE A 34 8.20 -4.82 -5.78
N HIS A 35 8.77 -6.02 -5.90
CA HIS A 35 9.23 -6.53 -7.20
C HIS A 35 8.50 -7.79 -7.65
N SER A 36 7.70 -8.43 -6.79
CA SER A 36 6.90 -9.57 -7.23
C SER A 36 5.60 -9.68 -6.45
N VAL A 37 4.61 -10.29 -7.10
CA VAL A 37 3.29 -10.52 -6.51
C VAL A 37 2.83 -11.94 -6.90
N GLU A 38 2.22 -12.64 -5.94
CA GLU A 38 1.67 -13.97 -6.16
C GLU A 38 0.31 -14.07 -5.46
N TRP A 39 -0.71 -14.45 -6.20
CA TRP A 39 -2.04 -14.68 -5.64
C TRP A 39 -2.03 -16.03 -4.90
N LYS A 40 -2.34 -16.01 -3.61
CA LYS A 40 -2.48 -17.23 -2.80
C LYS A 40 -3.89 -17.78 -2.82
N THR A 41 -4.87 -16.95 -3.17
CA THR A 41 -6.26 -17.33 -3.35
C THR A 41 -6.68 -16.99 -4.77
N PRO A 42 -7.74 -17.64 -5.30
CA PRO A 42 -8.17 -17.40 -6.68
C PRO A 42 -8.66 -15.95 -6.90
N LYS A 43 -8.49 -15.47 -8.12
CA LYS A 43 -9.11 -14.23 -8.58
C LYS A 43 -10.61 -14.43 -8.71
N PRO A 44 -11.44 -13.37 -8.58
CA PRO A 44 -11.08 -11.98 -8.38
C PRO A 44 -10.78 -11.63 -6.92
N LEU A 45 -10.30 -10.40 -6.71
CA LEU A 45 -10.00 -9.90 -5.36
C LEU A 45 -11.28 -9.67 -4.57
N THR A 46 -11.36 -10.24 -3.36
CA THR A 46 -12.50 -10.10 -2.45
C THR A 46 -12.00 -10.03 -1.01
N LEU A 47 -12.93 -9.85 -0.08
CA LEU A 47 -12.58 -10.00 1.34
C LEU A 47 -12.04 -11.42 1.58
N GLY A 48 -10.95 -11.49 2.33
CA GLY A 48 -10.28 -12.76 2.62
C GLY A 48 -9.28 -13.21 1.59
N SER A 49 -9.19 -12.54 0.43
CA SER A 49 -8.15 -12.83 -0.55
C SER A 49 -6.77 -12.67 0.09
N GLN A 50 -5.85 -13.56 -0.25
CA GLN A 50 -4.48 -13.51 0.25
C GLN A 50 -3.51 -13.31 -0.91
N ILE A 51 -2.61 -12.36 -0.76
CA ILE A 51 -1.66 -11.97 -1.79
C ILE A 51 -0.26 -11.95 -1.17
N ALA A 52 0.67 -12.63 -1.79
CA ALA A 52 2.07 -12.62 -1.36
C ALA A 52 2.86 -11.59 -2.15
N PHE A 53 3.57 -10.72 -1.43
CA PHE A 53 4.45 -9.72 -2.01
C PHE A 53 5.88 -9.97 -1.60
N LYS A 54 6.82 -9.73 -2.50
CA LYS A 54 8.24 -9.66 -2.18
C LYS A 54 8.71 -8.25 -2.42
N ALA A 55 9.38 -7.71 -1.41
CA ALA A 55 9.86 -6.33 -1.43
C ALA A 55 11.31 -6.26 -0.97
N ASN A 56 12.01 -5.22 -1.43
CA ASN A 56 13.35 -4.92 -0.95
C ASN A 56 13.26 -3.74 0.01
N PHE A 57 13.77 -3.91 1.22
CA PHE A 57 13.77 -2.87 2.24
C PHE A 57 15.06 -2.95 3.04
N LEU A 58 15.78 -1.85 3.13
CA LEU A 58 17.05 -1.76 3.84
C LEU A 58 18.08 -2.81 3.37
N GLY A 59 18.12 -3.06 2.06
CA GLY A 59 19.06 -4.02 1.48
C GLY A 59 18.67 -5.48 1.68
N ARG A 60 17.46 -5.74 2.20
CA ARG A 60 16.97 -7.10 2.43
C ARG A 60 15.72 -7.38 1.61
N GLU A 61 15.58 -8.62 1.15
CA GLU A 61 14.33 -9.08 0.56
C GLU A 61 13.39 -9.52 1.69
N LEU A 62 12.20 -8.94 1.70
CA LEU A 62 11.15 -9.27 2.65
C LEU A 62 9.97 -9.89 1.91
N ALA A 63 9.42 -10.96 2.49
CA ALA A 63 8.24 -11.62 1.95
C ALA A 63 7.08 -11.44 2.92
N TYR A 64 5.94 -10.98 2.39
CA TYR A 64 4.72 -10.78 3.17
C TYR A 64 3.54 -11.44 2.47
N VAL A 65 2.65 -12.01 3.27
CA VAL A 65 1.32 -12.40 2.79
C VAL A 65 0.33 -11.45 3.43
N TYR A 66 -0.43 -10.74 2.61
CA TYR A 66 -1.48 -9.83 3.06
C TYR A 66 -2.85 -10.44 2.81
N GLU A 67 -3.74 -10.23 3.77
CA GLU A 67 -5.14 -10.61 3.63
C GLU A 67 -5.99 -9.35 3.52
N ILE A 68 -6.94 -9.35 2.59
CA ILE A 68 -7.85 -8.23 2.38
C ILE A 68 -8.93 -8.29 3.44
N VAL A 69 -8.95 -7.31 4.34
CA VAL A 69 -9.86 -7.31 5.49
C VAL A 69 -10.99 -6.28 5.37
N GLU A 70 -10.85 -5.31 4.47
CA GLU A 70 -11.92 -4.35 4.17
C GLU A 70 -11.79 -3.89 2.73
N PHE A 71 -12.90 -3.83 2.01
CA PHE A 71 -12.90 -3.40 0.61
C PHE A 71 -14.22 -2.69 0.31
N ILE A 72 -14.16 -1.36 0.24
CA ILE A 72 -15.28 -0.52 -0.15
C ILE A 72 -14.83 0.22 -1.41
N PRO A 73 -15.31 -0.18 -2.61
CA PRO A 73 -14.85 0.41 -3.88
C PRO A 73 -14.93 1.93 -3.85
N GLU A 74 -13.88 2.58 -4.36
CA GLU A 74 -13.71 4.02 -4.44
C GLU A 74 -13.66 4.75 -3.09
N LYS A 75 -13.64 4.03 -1.98
CA LYS A 75 -13.59 4.63 -0.65
C LYS A 75 -12.42 4.14 0.18
N LYS A 76 -12.34 2.83 0.42
CA LYS A 76 -11.38 2.29 1.38
C LYS A 76 -10.98 0.87 1.05
N PHE A 77 -9.71 0.58 1.24
CA PHE A 77 -9.14 -0.74 1.03
C PHE A 77 -8.13 -1.00 2.14
N VAL A 78 -8.32 -2.08 2.89
CA VAL A 78 -7.43 -2.42 4.01
C VAL A 78 -6.93 -3.84 3.83
N MET A 79 -5.62 -4.00 3.98
CA MET A 79 -5.00 -5.31 4.01
C MET A 79 -4.07 -5.42 5.21
N LYS A 80 -4.03 -6.61 5.80
CA LYS A 80 -3.19 -6.93 6.96
C LYS A 80 -2.30 -8.10 6.67
N THR A 81 -1.10 -8.10 7.26
CA THR A 81 -0.22 -9.25 7.11
C THR A 81 -0.83 -10.46 7.80
N ALA A 82 -0.96 -11.55 7.04
CA ALA A 82 -1.29 -12.88 7.57
C ALA A 82 0.00 -13.62 7.93
N ASN A 83 1.08 -13.31 7.24
CA ASN A 83 2.39 -13.91 7.45
C ASN A 83 3.47 -12.94 6.97
N GLY A 84 4.46 -12.68 7.81
CA GLY A 84 5.53 -11.75 7.48
C GLY A 84 6.44 -11.49 8.68
N PRO A 85 7.51 -10.70 8.48
CA PRO A 85 8.50 -10.43 9.53
C PRO A 85 7.92 -9.71 10.75
N PHE A 86 6.92 -8.85 10.57
CA PHE A 86 6.20 -8.20 11.68
C PHE A 86 4.81 -7.78 11.20
N PRO A 87 3.85 -7.67 12.14
CA PRO A 87 2.47 -7.32 11.77
C PRO A 87 2.39 -5.92 11.16
N MET A 88 1.73 -5.82 10.01
CA MET A 88 1.51 -4.56 9.29
C MET A 88 0.07 -4.48 8.83
N GLU A 89 -0.46 -3.25 8.82
CA GLU A 89 -1.76 -2.95 8.25
C GLU A 89 -1.59 -1.80 7.27
N THR A 90 -2.03 -2.01 6.03
CA THR A 90 -1.95 -1.01 4.97
C THR A 90 -3.36 -0.60 4.58
N THR A 91 -3.62 0.71 4.58
CA THR A 91 -4.93 1.27 4.24
C THR A 91 -4.78 2.28 3.10
N TYR A 92 -5.59 2.10 2.06
CA TYR A 92 -5.77 3.12 1.02
C TYR A 92 -7.14 3.74 1.21
N THR A 93 -7.22 5.06 1.05
CA THR A 93 -8.51 5.75 0.96
C THR A 93 -8.50 6.67 -0.24
N TRP A 94 -9.67 6.92 -0.80
CA TRP A 94 -9.84 7.81 -1.94
C TRP A 94 -10.99 8.76 -1.69
N GLN A 95 -10.84 9.99 -2.19
CA GLN A 95 -11.88 11.00 -2.14
C GLN A 95 -11.87 11.76 -3.46
N ALA A 96 -12.99 11.78 -4.13
CA ALA A 96 -13.14 12.58 -5.34
C ALA A 96 -13.13 14.06 -4.96
N ILE A 97 -12.19 14.83 -5.52
CA ILE A 97 -12.15 16.28 -5.38
C ILE A 97 -13.10 16.87 -6.42
N ASP A 98 -13.04 16.34 -7.62
CA ASP A 98 -13.99 16.63 -8.72
C ASP A 98 -13.96 15.43 -9.67
N GLU A 99 -14.58 15.55 -10.84
CA GLU A 99 -14.68 14.44 -11.80
C GLU A 99 -13.34 13.93 -12.30
N ASN A 100 -12.31 14.77 -12.26
CA ASN A 100 -11.00 14.47 -12.84
C ASN A 100 -9.85 14.47 -11.83
N HIS A 101 -10.13 14.70 -10.56
CA HIS A 101 -9.10 14.77 -9.53
C HIS A 101 -9.50 13.94 -8.33
N THR A 102 -8.55 13.18 -7.81
CA THR A 102 -8.75 12.28 -6.67
C THR A 102 -7.67 12.53 -5.63
N ARG A 103 -8.08 12.62 -4.36
CA ARG A 103 -7.13 12.56 -3.25
C ARG A 103 -7.01 11.11 -2.83
N MET A 104 -5.77 10.62 -2.78
CA MET A 104 -5.47 9.28 -2.32
C MET A 104 -4.59 9.34 -1.08
N THR A 105 -4.95 8.56 -0.07
CA THR A 105 -4.11 8.38 1.11
C THR A 105 -3.57 6.98 1.16
N LEU A 106 -2.38 6.86 1.73
CA LEU A 106 -1.71 5.58 2.00
C LEU A 106 -1.24 5.62 3.44
N ARG A 107 -1.77 4.71 4.25
CA ARG A 107 -1.40 4.61 5.65
C ARG A 107 -0.82 3.24 5.93
N ASN A 108 0.33 3.21 6.58
CA ASN A 108 0.96 1.98 7.03
C ASN A 108 1.12 2.03 8.54
N LYS A 109 0.56 1.03 9.21
CA LYS A 109 0.67 0.86 10.66
C LYS A 109 1.34 -0.47 10.94
N GLY A 110 2.29 -0.48 11.87
CA GLY A 110 2.96 -1.70 12.24
C GLY A 110 3.56 -1.64 13.62
N ASN A 111 3.80 -2.80 14.19
CA ASN A 111 4.42 -2.90 15.50
C ASN A 111 5.64 -3.81 15.39
N PRO A 112 6.78 -3.25 14.96
CA PRO A 112 8.01 -4.03 14.84
C PRO A 112 8.49 -4.43 16.24
N LYS A 113 8.34 -5.70 16.58
CA LYS A 113 8.75 -6.24 17.88
C LYS A 113 10.27 -6.23 17.99
N GLY A 114 10.76 -5.90 19.18
CA GLY A 114 12.20 -5.90 19.45
C GLY A 114 12.92 -4.61 19.10
N PHE A 115 12.21 -3.58 18.62
CA PHE A 115 12.82 -2.29 18.32
C PHE A 115 12.48 -1.27 19.40
N ASN A 116 13.45 -0.40 19.71
CA ASN A 116 13.23 0.70 20.65
C ASN A 116 12.58 1.91 19.96
N LYS A 117 12.28 2.95 20.75
CA LYS A 117 11.62 4.15 20.22
C LYS A 117 12.43 4.85 19.12
N ILE A 118 13.74 4.88 19.27
CA ILE A 118 14.63 5.56 18.31
C ILE A 118 14.56 4.86 16.95
N VAL A 119 14.64 3.52 16.96
CA VAL A 119 14.54 2.73 15.73
C VAL A 119 13.15 2.88 15.10
N SER A 120 12.08 2.90 15.93
CA SER A 120 10.73 3.11 15.42
C SER A 120 10.59 4.47 14.73
N LEU A 121 11.16 5.54 15.29
CA LEU A 121 11.14 6.86 14.66
C LEU A 121 11.89 6.87 13.34
N PHE A 122 13.05 6.21 13.30
CA PHE A 122 13.84 6.08 12.08
C PHE A 122 13.05 5.33 11.00
N MET A 123 12.41 4.21 11.37
CA MET A 123 11.60 3.43 10.45
C MET A 123 10.40 4.23 9.94
N SER A 124 9.77 5.02 10.81
CA SER A 124 8.65 5.88 10.40
C SER A 124 9.08 6.90 9.34
N SER A 125 10.23 7.53 9.54
CA SER A 125 10.77 8.49 8.59
C SER A 125 11.07 7.84 7.24
N MET A 126 11.71 6.67 7.25
CA MET A 126 12.02 5.94 6.03
C MET A 126 10.77 5.47 5.31
N MET A 127 9.79 4.97 6.06
CA MET A 127 8.54 4.50 5.52
C MET A 127 7.74 5.63 4.89
N ARG A 128 7.72 6.81 5.54
CA ARG A 128 7.06 8.01 4.98
C ARG A 128 7.68 8.38 3.64
N ARG A 129 9.00 8.38 3.56
CA ARG A 129 9.71 8.68 2.32
C ARG A 129 9.40 7.67 1.24
N ALA A 130 9.42 6.38 1.58
CA ALA A 130 9.10 5.31 0.63
C ALA A 130 7.65 5.42 0.15
N ASN A 131 6.71 5.62 1.06
CA ASN A 131 5.29 5.75 0.72
C ASN A 131 5.02 6.94 -0.19
N MET A 132 5.71 8.07 0.04
CA MET A 132 5.58 9.24 -0.84
C MET A 132 6.13 8.97 -2.24
N LYS A 133 7.20 8.21 -2.35
CA LYS A 133 7.73 7.80 -3.66
C LYS A 133 6.72 6.93 -4.39
N ASP A 134 6.08 6.01 -3.67
CA ASP A 134 5.06 5.14 -4.24
C ASP A 134 3.87 5.96 -4.75
N LEU A 135 3.38 6.90 -3.95
CA LEU A 135 2.26 7.76 -4.34
C LEU A 135 2.62 8.64 -5.54
N LYS A 136 3.83 9.18 -5.58
CA LYS A 136 4.29 9.98 -6.73
C LYS A 136 4.36 9.13 -7.99
N LYS A 137 4.72 7.86 -7.86
CA LYS A 137 4.82 6.96 -9.01
C LYS A 137 3.43 6.60 -9.56
N ILE A 138 2.47 6.26 -8.68
CA ILE A 138 1.11 5.97 -9.15
C ILE A 138 0.48 7.22 -9.80
N LYS A 139 0.76 8.40 -9.24
CA LYS A 139 0.33 9.67 -9.84
C LYS A 139 0.89 9.81 -11.26
N ALA A 140 2.19 9.61 -11.43
CA ALA A 140 2.83 9.71 -12.75
C ALA A 140 2.24 8.72 -13.75
N ILE A 141 1.98 7.50 -13.32
CA ILE A 141 1.39 6.45 -14.18
C ILE A 141 -0.02 6.84 -14.62
N LEU A 142 -0.84 7.30 -13.69
CA LEU A 142 -2.26 7.58 -13.97
C LEU A 142 -2.50 8.90 -14.68
N GLU A 143 -1.54 9.81 -14.63
CA GLU A 143 -1.66 11.12 -15.32
C GLU A 143 -1.08 11.14 -16.72
N GLN A 144 -0.62 10.01 -17.19
CA GLN A 144 -0.12 9.90 -18.57
C GLN A 144 -1.24 10.01 -19.60
#